data_dc9cc891502ecf8be3dc82a44a6e17a1
#
_entry.id   dc9cc891502ecf8be3dc82a44a6e17a1
#
_cell.length_a   1.000
_cell.length_b   1.000
_cell.length_c   1.000
_cell.angle_alpha   90.00
_cell.angle_beta   90.00
_cell.angle_gamma   90.00
#
_symmetry.space_group_name_H-M   'P 1'
#
loop_
_entity.id
_entity.type
_entity.pdbx_description
1 polymer ?
#
loop_
_entity_poly.entity_id
_entity_poly.type
_entity_poly.pdbx_seq_one_letter_code
_entity_poly.pdbx_strand_id
1 'polypeptide(L)'
;MSHERWSAVSAEAKDGIVVIGAGGHAKVLISTLTARGVAIAAVFDDDDSKWGMDAQGNRVSRIERDRGGDGIIGIGDNGQRREMAEALKFEWRSVVHPFACVHPSAKLGRGTVVFAGAVVQPDAVLGDHVIVNTGATVDHDCVVGDYAHLAPGVHLAGSVRVGEGAFLGIGSVVSPGVRIGRWSTLGAGAVAIRDVADGVVAVGVPAAALKG
;
A
#
# COMPACT_ATOMS: atom_id res chain seq x y z
N MET A 1 25.60 5.80 10.26
CA MET A 1 24.87 4.55 10.58
C MET A 1 24.10 4.16 9.34
N SER A 2 24.42 3.03 8.78
CA SER A 2 24.11 2.63 7.41
C SER A 2 22.61 2.41 7.18
N HIS A 3 22.09 3.03 6.12
CA HIS A 3 20.73 2.88 5.56
C HIS A 3 20.45 1.47 4.99
N GLU A 4 21.22 0.47 5.31
CA GLU A 4 21.25 -0.84 4.66
C GLU A 4 20.19 -1.85 5.11
N ARG A 5 19.33 -1.54 6.09
CA ARG A 5 18.33 -2.50 6.60
C ARG A 5 16.98 -2.53 5.87
N TRP A 6 16.74 -1.59 4.98
CA TRP A 6 15.50 -1.56 4.16
C TRP A 6 15.78 -1.99 2.72
N SER A 7 16.62 -3.00 2.55
CA SER A 7 16.92 -3.63 1.27
C SER A 7 15.77 -4.54 0.76
N ALA A 8 14.52 -4.15 0.98
CA ALA A 8 13.39 -4.90 0.43
C ALA A 8 13.27 -4.77 -1.10
N VAL A 9 13.86 -3.74 -1.68
CA VAL A 9 14.24 -3.72 -3.11
C VAL A 9 15.71 -3.38 -3.15
N SER A 10 16.57 -4.39 -3.16
CA SER A 10 17.98 -4.18 -3.51
C SER A 10 18.01 -3.65 -4.95
N ALA A 11 18.92 -2.71 -5.24
CA ALA A 11 19.24 -2.28 -6.59
C ALA A 11 19.74 -3.44 -7.50
N GLU A 12 19.65 -4.67 -7.05
CA GLU A 12 20.14 -5.92 -7.63
C GLU A 12 19.05 -6.81 -8.24
N ALA A 13 17.84 -6.29 -8.49
CA ALA A 13 16.94 -6.98 -9.43
C ALA A 13 17.63 -6.96 -10.79
N LYS A 14 18.37 -8.02 -11.13
CA LYS A 14 19.21 -8.11 -12.34
C LYS A 14 18.44 -7.80 -13.62
N ASP A 15 17.11 -7.96 -13.59
CA ASP A 15 16.23 -7.76 -14.75
C ASP A 15 15.14 -6.69 -14.52
N GLY A 16 15.21 -5.93 -13.40
CA GLY A 16 14.21 -4.95 -13.02
C GLY A 16 12.95 -5.58 -12.39
N ILE A 17 12.02 -4.72 -11.94
CA ILE A 17 10.75 -5.13 -11.29
C ILE A 17 9.58 -5.06 -12.27
N VAL A 18 8.67 -6.01 -12.20
CA VAL A 18 7.41 -6.01 -12.96
C VAL A 18 6.34 -5.28 -12.15
N VAL A 19 5.68 -4.31 -12.78
CA VAL A 19 4.54 -3.59 -12.18
C VAL A 19 3.24 -4.18 -12.72
N ILE A 20 2.34 -4.59 -11.83
CA ILE A 20 1.00 -5.09 -12.17
C ILE A 20 -0.02 -3.99 -11.92
N GLY A 21 -0.71 -3.57 -12.97
CA GLY A 21 -1.63 -2.44 -12.99
C GLY A 21 -1.03 -1.20 -13.66
N ALA A 22 -1.84 -0.48 -14.44
CA ALA A 22 -1.46 0.74 -15.16
C ALA A 22 -2.43 1.91 -14.92
N GLY A 23 -3.16 1.88 -13.80
CA GLY A 23 -4.08 2.94 -13.39
C GLY A 23 -3.38 4.11 -12.68
N GLY A 24 -4.17 5.00 -12.07
CA GLY A 24 -3.65 6.16 -11.35
C GLY A 24 -2.70 5.80 -10.21
N HIS A 25 -2.99 4.73 -9.48
CA HIS A 25 -2.12 4.25 -8.39
C HIS A 25 -0.77 3.74 -8.91
N ALA A 26 -0.76 3.04 -10.05
CA ALA A 26 0.46 2.59 -10.69
C ALA A 26 1.40 3.76 -11.08
N LYS A 27 0.85 4.92 -11.46
CA LYS A 27 1.67 6.12 -11.76
C LYS A 27 2.47 6.57 -10.52
N VAL A 28 1.85 6.56 -9.34
CA VAL A 28 2.54 6.92 -8.08
C VAL A 28 3.59 5.88 -7.71
N LEU A 29 3.30 4.60 -7.93
CA LEU A 29 4.24 3.51 -7.70
C LEU A 29 5.44 3.60 -8.66
N ILE A 30 5.21 3.79 -9.96
CA ILE A 30 6.27 3.95 -10.97
C ILE A 30 7.17 5.16 -10.63
N SER A 31 6.56 6.29 -10.24
CA SER A 31 7.31 7.46 -9.75
C SER A 31 8.19 7.12 -8.54
N THR A 32 7.67 6.31 -7.61
CA THR A 32 8.43 5.85 -6.43
C THR A 32 9.60 4.95 -6.82
N LEU A 33 9.40 4.00 -7.73
CA LEU A 33 10.46 3.13 -8.26
C LEU A 33 11.54 3.96 -8.95
N THR A 34 11.14 4.92 -9.78
CA THR A 34 12.06 5.85 -10.46
C THR A 34 12.87 6.67 -9.45
N ALA A 35 12.22 7.23 -8.41
CA ALA A 35 12.91 7.98 -7.36
C ALA A 35 13.93 7.13 -6.58
N ARG A 36 13.69 5.81 -6.52
CA ARG A 36 14.62 4.82 -5.92
C ARG A 36 15.74 4.38 -6.88
N GLY A 37 15.69 4.74 -8.14
CA GLY A 37 16.60 4.20 -9.17
C GLY A 37 16.38 2.72 -9.48
N VAL A 38 15.19 2.19 -9.20
CA VAL A 38 14.84 0.78 -9.50
C VAL A 38 14.37 0.67 -10.94
N ALA A 39 15.00 -0.19 -11.72
CA ALA A 39 14.62 -0.47 -13.10
C ALA A 39 13.25 -1.15 -13.17
N ILE A 40 12.42 -0.76 -14.13
CA ILE A 40 11.13 -1.38 -14.42
C ILE A 40 11.30 -2.30 -15.62
N ALA A 41 11.07 -3.60 -15.41
CA ALA A 41 11.20 -4.62 -16.45
C ALA A 41 10.00 -4.63 -17.40
N ALA A 42 8.80 -4.42 -16.86
CA ALA A 42 7.55 -4.36 -17.62
C ALA A 42 6.43 -3.73 -16.77
N VAL A 43 5.42 -3.20 -17.46
CA VAL A 43 4.14 -2.78 -16.86
C VAL A 43 3.02 -3.59 -17.51
N PHE A 44 2.26 -4.30 -16.71
CA PHE A 44 1.16 -5.15 -17.16
C PHE A 44 -0.18 -4.66 -16.61
N ASP A 45 -1.22 -4.82 -17.41
CA ASP A 45 -2.61 -4.60 -16.98
C ASP A 45 -3.51 -5.67 -17.63
N ASP A 46 -4.60 -6.06 -16.96
CA ASP A 46 -5.60 -7.00 -17.48
C ASP A 46 -6.67 -6.31 -18.32
N ASP A 47 -6.79 -4.98 -18.23
CA ASP A 47 -7.66 -4.15 -19.05
C ASP A 47 -7.02 -3.90 -20.43
N ASP A 48 -7.59 -4.52 -21.47
CA ASP A 48 -7.07 -4.44 -22.84
C ASP A 48 -7.11 -3.03 -23.43
N SER A 49 -8.00 -2.17 -22.94
CA SER A 49 -8.07 -0.76 -23.35
C SER A 49 -6.81 0.04 -23.00
N LYS A 50 -6.01 -0.46 -22.06
CA LYS A 50 -4.74 0.16 -21.63
C LYS A 50 -3.53 -0.36 -22.40
N TRP A 51 -3.64 -1.46 -23.12
CA TRP A 51 -2.49 -2.03 -23.82
C TRP A 51 -1.96 -1.10 -24.91
N GLY A 52 -0.65 -0.96 -24.94
CA GLY A 52 0.05 -0.02 -25.81
C GLY A 52 0.13 1.41 -25.29
N MET A 53 -0.58 1.76 -24.21
CA MET A 53 -0.47 3.06 -23.57
C MET A 53 0.93 3.24 -22.96
N ASP A 54 1.33 4.50 -22.79
CA ASP A 54 2.52 4.86 -22.02
C ASP A 54 2.20 5.07 -20.55
N ALA A 55 2.87 4.33 -19.68
CA ALA A 55 2.86 4.50 -18.24
C ALA A 55 4.21 5.06 -17.78
N GLN A 56 4.39 6.37 -17.88
CA GLN A 56 5.64 7.08 -17.51
C GLN A 56 6.90 6.50 -18.20
N GLY A 57 6.87 6.39 -19.51
CA GLY A 57 7.95 5.86 -20.32
C GLY A 57 7.96 4.33 -20.44
N ASN A 58 6.97 3.65 -19.87
CA ASN A 58 6.87 2.20 -19.94
C ASN A 58 5.62 1.81 -20.74
N ARG A 59 5.77 1.01 -21.78
CA ARG A 59 4.65 0.52 -22.58
C ARG A 59 3.84 -0.53 -21.78
N VAL A 60 2.53 -0.32 -21.65
CA VAL A 60 1.64 -1.26 -20.99
C VAL A 60 1.37 -2.45 -21.90
N SER A 61 1.43 -3.66 -21.35
CA SER A 61 1.20 -4.92 -22.06
C SER A 61 0.24 -5.81 -21.28
N ARG A 62 -0.21 -6.88 -21.95
CA ARG A 62 -1.02 -7.92 -21.31
C ARG A 62 -0.23 -8.64 -20.22
N ILE A 63 -0.89 -9.03 -19.13
CA ILE A 63 -0.29 -9.80 -18.04
C ILE A 63 0.23 -11.14 -18.55
N GLU A 64 1.52 -11.37 -18.35
CA GLU A 64 2.18 -12.68 -18.59
C GLU A 64 2.13 -13.49 -17.28
N ARG A 65 1.11 -14.34 -17.12
CA ARG A 65 0.82 -15.03 -15.85
C ARG A 65 1.93 -15.97 -15.38
N ASP A 66 2.72 -16.52 -16.29
CA ASP A 66 3.79 -17.48 -15.99
C ASP A 66 5.20 -16.85 -15.94
N ARG A 67 5.28 -15.53 -16.06
CA ARG A 67 6.56 -14.83 -16.14
C ARG A 67 7.44 -15.04 -14.89
N GLY A 68 6.86 -14.89 -13.70
CA GLY A 68 7.62 -14.89 -12.45
C GLY A 68 8.61 -13.73 -12.32
N GLY A 69 9.55 -13.88 -11.38
CA GLY A 69 10.54 -12.82 -11.07
C GLY A 69 10.05 -11.82 -10.03
N ASP A 70 10.73 -10.69 -9.89
CA ASP A 70 10.38 -9.64 -8.94
C ASP A 70 9.15 -8.85 -9.41
N GLY A 71 8.13 -8.75 -8.57
CA GLY A 71 6.88 -8.08 -8.89
C GLY A 71 6.38 -7.13 -7.80
N ILE A 72 5.56 -6.16 -8.20
CA ILE A 72 4.86 -5.26 -7.31
C ILE A 72 3.50 -4.86 -7.92
N ILE A 73 2.48 -4.72 -7.08
CA ILE A 73 1.12 -4.43 -7.55
C ILE A 73 0.82 -2.94 -7.42
N GLY A 74 0.51 -2.29 -8.54
CA GLY A 74 0.10 -0.89 -8.66
C GLY A 74 -1.42 -0.69 -8.72
N ILE A 75 -2.19 -1.50 -7.99
CA ILE A 75 -3.65 -1.46 -7.93
C ILE A 75 -4.10 -0.95 -6.57
N GLY A 76 -4.86 0.15 -6.55
CA GLY A 76 -5.34 0.78 -5.32
C GLY A 76 -6.53 0.08 -4.67
N ASP A 77 -7.35 -0.63 -5.45
CA ASP A 77 -8.46 -1.43 -4.91
C ASP A 77 -7.94 -2.65 -4.15
N ASN A 78 -8.42 -2.85 -2.91
CA ASN A 78 -7.90 -3.86 -2.00
C ASN A 78 -8.27 -5.28 -2.44
N GLY A 79 -9.49 -5.46 -2.97
CA GLY A 79 -9.97 -6.75 -3.47
C GLY A 79 -9.22 -7.18 -4.72
N GLN A 80 -9.14 -6.32 -5.72
CA GLN A 80 -8.38 -6.57 -6.94
C GLN A 80 -6.89 -6.81 -6.66
N ARG A 81 -6.31 -6.05 -5.72
CA ARG A 81 -4.90 -6.23 -5.32
C ARG A 81 -4.67 -7.62 -4.72
N ARG A 82 -5.60 -8.09 -3.87
CA ARG A 82 -5.55 -9.45 -3.32
C ARG A 82 -5.67 -10.51 -4.43
N GLU A 83 -6.66 -10.38 -5.31
CA GLU A 83 -6.87 -11.32 -6.42
C GLU A 83 -5.63 -11.45 -7.30
N MET A 84 -4.97 -10.34 -7.62
CA MET A 84 -3.73 -10.37 -8.40
C MET A 84 -2.56 -10.99 -7.64
N ALA A 85 -2.45 -10.73 -6.33
CA ALA A 85 -1.40 -11.30 -5.49
C ALA A 85 -1.52 -12.83 -5.38
N GLU A 86 -2.75 -13.34 -5.30
CA GLU A 86 -3.05 -14.78 -5.21
C GLU A 86 -2.93 -15.49 -6.58
N ALA A 87 -3.28 -14.80 -7.68
CA ALA A 87 -3.31 -15.37 -9.01
C ALA A 87 -1.94 -15.42 -9.72
N LEU A 88 -0.99 -14.59 -9.33
CA LEU A 88 0.29 -14.42 -10.03
C LEU A 88 1.45 -14.92 -9.17
N LYS A 89 2.44 -15.54 -9.82
CA LYS A 89 3.59 -16.18 -9.16
C LYS A 89 4.83 -15.28 -9.23
N PHE A 90 4.78 -14.13 -8.56
CA PHE A 90 5.92 -13.24 -8.43
C PHE A 90 6.55 -13.30 -7.04
N GLU A 91 7.83 -12.99 -6.96
CA GLU A 91 8.48 -12.64 -5.70
C GLU A 91 8.08 -11.20 -5.36
N TRP A 92 7.08 -11.05 -4.49
CA TRP A 92 6.50 -9.74 -4.18
C TRP A 92 7.48 -8.87 -3.40
N ARG A 93 7.85 -7.73 -3.98
CA ARG A 93 8.80 -6.78 -3.42
C ARG A 93 8.09 -5.61 -2.74
N SER A 94 8.60 -5.20 -1.58
CA SER A 94 8.11 -3.99 -0.90
C SER A 94 8.96 -2.79 -1.29
N VAL A 95 8.33 -1.62 -1.42
CA VAL A 95 8.98 -0.39 -1.86
C VAL A 95 8.69 0.74 -0.89
N VAL A 96 9.76 1.44 -0.47
CA VAL A 96 9.67 2.62 0.38
C VAL A 96 10.24 3.82 -0.39
N HIS A 97 9.46 4.88 -0.56
CA HIS A 97 9.90 6.09 -1.23
C HIS A 97 11.06 6.75 -0.47
N PRO A 98 12.08 7.33 -1.15
CA PRO A 98 13.23 7.97 -0.49
C PRO A 98 12.86 9.06 0.52
N PHE A 99 11.73 9.75 0.30
CA PHE A 99 11.20 10.77 1.22
C PHE A 99 10.16 10.24 2.21
N ALA A 100 10.05 8.95 2.39
CA ALA A 100 9.31 8.36 3.50
C ALA A 100 10.25 8.14 4.69
N CYS A 101 9.70 8.22 5.91
CA CYS A 101 10.44 7.92 7.13
C CYS A 101 9.88 6.64 7.73
N VAL A 102 10.65 5.56 7.67
CA VAL A 102 10.29 4.27 8.26
C VAL A 102 11.30 3.91 9.35
N HIS A 103 10.81 3.72 10.58
CA HIS A 103 11.69 3.40 11.71
C HIS A 103 12.32 2.00 11.54
N PRO A 104 13.60 1.80 11.92
CA PRO A 104 14.29 0.53 11.74
C PRO A 104 13.67 -0.68 12.45
N SER A 105 12.88 -0.49 13.51
CA SER A 105 12.17 -1.59 14.20
C SER A 105 10.83 -1.93 13.58
N ALA A 106 10.27 -1.07 12.68
CA ALA A 106 9.03 -1.38 12.00
C ALA A 106 9.22 -2.59 11.07
N LYS A 107 8.15 -3.38 10.89
CA LYS A 107 8.16 -4.56 10.01
C LYS A 107 7.21 -4.33 8.85
N LEU A 108 7.70 -4.56 7.64
CA LEU A 108 6.90 -4.47 6.41
C LEU A 108 6.77 -5.86 5.79
N GLY A 109 5.55 -6.26 5.49
CA GLY A 109 5.25 -7.47 4.73
C GLY A 109 5.59 -7.32 3.25
N ARG A 110 5.51 -8.43 2.49
CA ARG A 110 5.83 -8.50 1.06
C ARG A 110 4.83 -7.66 0.24
N GLY A 111 5.29 -7.06 -0.84
CA GLY A 111 4.44 -6.27 -1.74
C GLY A 111 3.92 -4.96 -1.14
N THR A 112 4.35 -4.60 0.07
CA THR A 112 3.91 -3.38 0.76
C THR A 112 4.60 -2.16 0.18
N VAL A 113 3.84 -1.07 -0.02
CA VAL A 113 4.35 0.20 -0.54
C VAL A 113 4.18 1.32 0.47
N VAL A 114 5.23 2.13 0.63
CA VAL A 114 5.23 3.32 1.49
C VAL A 114 5.62 4.51 0.64
N PHE A 115 4.67 5.42 0.38
CA PHE A 115 4.84 6.53 -0.53
C PHE A 115 5.47 7.77 0.11
N ALA A 116 5.71 8.79 -0.72
CA ALA A 116 6.40 10.02 -0.33
C ALA A 116 5.75 10.70 0.88
N GLY A 117 6.57 11.15 1.83
CA GLY A 117 6.13 11.86 3.03
C GLY A 117 5.42 10.99 4.07
N ALA A 118 5.22 9.70 3.80
CA ALA A 118 4.65 8.79 4.80
C ALA A 118 5.64 8.53 5.95
N VAL A 119 5.10 8.33 7.16
CA VAL A 119 5.88 8.05 8.36
C VAL A 119 5.39 6.76 9.01
N VAL A 120 6.30 5.83 9.29
CA VAL A 120 6.04 4.59 10.02
C VAL A 120 6.93 4.55 11.24
N GLN A 121 6.34 4.60 12.41
CA GLN A 121 7.00 4.76 13.71
C GLN A 121 7.51 3.43 14.31
N PRO A 122 8.22 3.46 15.45
CA PRO A 122 8.77 2.26 16.10
C PRO A 122 7.74 1.16 16.31
N ASP A 123 8.19 -0.08 16.08
CA ASP A 123 7.48 -1.33 16.39
C ASP A 123 6.12 -1.51 15.67
N ALA A 124 5.82 -0.63 14.70
CA ALA A 124 4.69 -0.85 13.81
C ALA A 124 4.92 -2.11 12.95
N VAL A 125 3.84 -2.90 12.77
CA VAL A 125 3.84 -4.11 11.96
C VAL A 125 2.80 -3.96 10.84
N LEU A 126 3.28 -3.96 9.60
CA LEU A 126 2.44 -3.91 8.40
C LEU A 126 2.50 -5.28 7.71
N GLY A 127 1.34 -5.79 7.36
CA GLY A 127 1.18 -7.05 6.64
C GLY A 127 1.62 -6.99 5.17
N ASP A 128 1.26 -8.03 4.41
CA ASP A 128 1.57 -8.15 2.99
C ASP A 128 0.66 -7.21 2.16
N HIS A 129 1.21 -6.64 1.09
CA HIS A 129 0.49 -5.80 0.12
C HIS A 129 -0.26 -4.59 0.73
N VAL A 130 0.24 -4.05 1.83
CA VAL A 130 -0.30 -2.82 2.45
C VAL A 130 0.10 -1.60 1.63
N ILE A 131 -0.81 -0.64 1.52
CA ILE A 131 -0.53 0.68 0.96
C ILE A 131 -0.51 1.71 2.09
N VAL A 132 0.66 2.32 2.35
CA VAL A 132 0.79 3.52 3.16
C VAL A 132 0.98 4.68 2.18
N ASN A 133 -0.10 5.42 1.91
CA ASN A 133 -0.13 6.40 0.84
C ASN A 133 0.54 7.72 1.23
N THR A 134 0.64 8.64 0.29
CA THR A 134 1.34 9.94 0.42
C THR A 134 0.95 10.66 1.71
N GLY A 135 1.95 11.01 2.52
CA GLY A 135 1.75 11.76 3.77
C GLY A 135 1.00 11.02 4.89
N ALA A 136 0.67 9.74 4.73
CA ALA A 136 0.03 8.98 5.79
C ALA A 136 1.00 8.67 6.94
N THR A 137 0.49 8.60 8.18
CA THR A 137 1.31 8.28 9.36
C THR A 137 0.76 7.07 10.10
N VAL A 138 1.66 6.19 10.46
CA VAL A 138 1.42 5.00 11.28
C VAL A 138 2.26 5.16 12.53
N ASP A 139 1.64 5.38 13.68
CA ASP A 139 2.34 5.61 14.93
C ASP A 139 2.82 4.30 15.57
N HIS A 140 3.52 4.38 16.70
CA HIS A 140 4.18 3.26 17.40
C HIS A 140 3.19 2.14 17.75
N ASP A 141 3.65 0.89 17.74
CA ASP A 141 2.89 -0.31 18.13
C ASP A 141 1.63 -0.60 17.30
N CYS A 142 1.44 0.10 16.18
CA CYS A 142 0.34 -0.17 15.27
C CYS A 142 0.48 -1.52 14.57
N VAL A 143 -0.65 -2.18 14.32
CA VAL A 143 -0.71 -3.39 13.51
C VAL A 143 -1.68 -3.17 12.35
N VAL A 144 -1.18 -3.27 11.12
CA VAL A 144 -1.96 -3.10 9.88
C VAL A 144 -1.99 -4.43 9.15
N GLY A 145 -3.17 -4.98 8.96
CA GLY A 145 -3.39 -6.27 8.29
C GLY A 145 -3.12 -6.22 6.78
N ASP A 146 -3.00 -7.41 6.20
CA ASP A 146 -2.71 -7.59 4.77
C ASP A 146 -3.73 -6.83 3.90
N TYR A 147 -3.27 -6.36 2.75
CA TYR A 147 -4.10 -5.65 1.77
C TYR A 147 -4.82 -4.38 2.28
N ALA A 148 -4.54 -3.90 3.48
CA ALA A 148 -5.10 -2.64 3.95
C ALA A 148 -4.56 -1.46 3.13
N HIS A 149 -5.37 -0.41 2.97
CA HIS A 149 -4.98 0.81 2.27
C HIS A 149 -5.22 2.03 3.17
N LEU A 150 -4.15 2.64 3.61
CA LEU A 150 -4.16 3.93 4.28
C LEU A 150 -4.02 4.99 3.19
N ALA A 151 -5.13 5.63 2.80
CA ALA A 151 -5.18 6.63 1.73
C ALA A 151 -4.35 7.89 2.08
N PRO A 152 -4.13 8.83 1.15
CA PRO A 152 -3.31 10.01 1.41
C PRO A 152 -3.73 10.76 2.68
N GLY A 153 -2.75 11.10 3.52
CA GLY A 153 -2.99 11.86 4.75
C GLY A 153 -3.79 11.14 5.83
N VAL A 154 -3.86 9.83 5.83
CA VAL A 154 -4.42 9.05 6.94
C VAL A 154 -3.47 9.11 8.14
N HIS A 155 -4.03 9.32 9.34
CA HIS A 155 -3.25 9.35 10.57
C HIS A 155 -3.73 8.29 11.56
N LEU A 156 -2.86 7.32 11.87
CA LEU A 156 -3.08 6.35 12.93
C LEU A 156 -2.29 6.78 14.17
N ALA A 157 -2.96 6.95 15.29
CA ALA A 157 -2.29 7.15 16.58
C ALA A 157 -1.76 5.81 17.14
N GLY A 158 -1.02 5.86 18.25
CA GLY A 158 -0.34 4.68 18.81
C GLY A 158 -1.27 3.49 19.09
N SER A 159 -0.75 2.28 18.88
CA SER A 159 -1.41 1.00 19.16
C SER A 159 -2.72 0.73 18.39
N VAL A 160 -2.98 1.44 17.31
CA VAL A 160 -4.13 1.19 16.42
C VAL A 160 -4.00 -0.17 15.73
N ARG A 161 -5.12 -0.87 15.57
CA ARG A 161 -5.19 -2.14 14.84
C ARG A 161 -6.10 -2.00 13.63
N VAL A 162 -5.54 -2.13 12.44
CA VAL A 162 -6.28 -2.11 11.16
C VAL A 162 -6.38 -3.54 10.64
N GLY A 163 -7.61 -3.99 10.39
CA GLY A 163 -7.88 -5.32 9.86
C GLY A 163 -7.49 -5.49 8.39
N GLU A 164 -7.37 -6.76 7.97
CA GLU A 164 -7.12 -7.14 6.58
C GLU A 164 -8.10 -6.45 5.62
N GLY A 165 -7.60 -5.95 4.49
CA GLY A 165 -8.43 -5.35 3.44
C GLY A 165 -9.16 -4.07 3.83
N ALA A 166 -8.95 -3.52 5.02
CA ALA A 166 -9.60 -2.27 5.43
C ALA A 166 -9.13 -1.10 4.55
N PHE A 167 -10.07 -0.22 4.19
CA PHE A 167 -9.80 1.01 3.46
C PHE A 167 -10.03 2.23 4.36
N LEU A 168 -8.98 2.99 4.61
CA LEU A 168 -9.07 4.25 5.33
C LEU A 168 -8.97 5.39 4.33
N GLY A 169 -10.07 6.13 4.18
CA GLY A 169 -10.21 7.21 3.20
C GLY A 169 -9.30 8.39 3.50
N ILE A 170 -9.05 9.21 2.47
CA ILE A 170 -8.16 10.37 2.51
C ILE A 170 -8.40 11.24 3.73
N GLY A 171 -7.32 11.58 4.47
CA GLY A 171 -7.37 12.45 5.63
C GLY A 171 -8.15 11.92 6.84
N SER A 172 -8.49 10.63 6.88
CA SER A 172 -9.12 10.06 8.07
C SER A 172 -8.12 9.91 9.22
N VAL A 173 -8.64 9.95 10.45
CA VAL A 173 -7.84 9.92 11.67
C VAL A 173 -8.38 8.85 12.61
N VAL A 174 -7.48 8.09 13.24
CA VAL A 174 -7.83 7.02 14.17
C VAL A 174 -7.19 7.27 15.53
N SER A 175 -8.01 7.34 16.58
CA SER A 175 -7.56 7.56 17.96
C SER A 175 -6.76 6.38 18.52
N PRO A 176 -5.93 6.60 19.57
CA PRO A 176 -5.07 5.54 20.13
C PRO A 176 -5.84 4.28 20.52
N GLY A 177 -5.29 3.11 20.20
CA GLY A 177 -5.81 1.79 20.58
C GLY A 177 -7.09 1.35 19.88
N VAL A 178 -7.67 2.18 19.01
CA VAL A 178 -8.89 1.86 18.26
C VAL A 178 -8.63 0.75 17.23
N ARG A 179 -9.65 -0.12 17.03
CA ARG A 179 -9.64 -1.16 16.00
C ARG A 179 -10.51 -0.77 14.82
N ILE A 180 -9.97 -0.92 13.64
CA ILE A 180 -10.68 -0.82 12.35
C ILE A 180 -10.83 -2.23 11.81
N GLY A 181 -12.06 -2.68 11.63
CA GLY A 181 -12.40 -4.05 11.26
C GLY A 181 -11.90 -4.45 9.87
N ARG A 182 -11.91 -5.77 9.61
CA ARG A 182 -11.53 -6.33 8.30
C ARG A 182 -12.49 -5.86 7.23
N TRP A 183 -11.98 -5.52 6.05
CA TRP A 183 -12.78 -5.12 4.88
C TRP A 183 -13.78 -4.00 5.18
N SER A 184 -13.54 -3.25 6.25
CA SER A 184 -14.31 -2.04 6.58
C SER A 184 -13.78 -0.84 5.80
N THR A 185 -14.61 0.19 5.72
CA THR A 185 -14.25 1.47 5.11
C THR A 185 -14.43 2.59 6.12
N LEU A 186 -13.36 3.33 6.37
CA LEU A 186 -13.44 4.60 7.06
C LEU A 186 -13.47 5.71 6.00
N GLY A 187 -14.55 6.50 5.96
CA GLY A 187 -14.74 7.52 4.93
C GLY A 187 -13.71 8.65 4.99
N ALA A 188 -13.59 9.41 3.89
CA ALA A 188 -12.68 10.54 3.81
C ALA A 188 -12.93 11.56 4.93
N GLY A 189 -11.87 12.02 5.60
CA GLY A 189 -11.94 12.97 6.71
C GLY A 189 -12.62 12.45 7.98
N ALA A 190 -12.99 11.19 8.05
CA ALA A 190 -13.65 10.63 9.23
C ALA A 190 -12.68 10.50 10.42
N VAL A 191 -13.21 10.66 11.64
CA VAL A 191 -12.43 10.54 12.89
C VAL A 191 -12.97 9.37 13.72
N ALA A 192 -12.25 8.24 13.71
CA ALA A 192 -12.60 7.07 14.50
C ALA A 192 -12.07 7.21 15.94
N ILE A 193 -12.99 7.37 16.89
CA ILE A 193 -12.70 7.43 18.34
C ILE A 193 -13.18 6.15 19.06
N ARG A 194 -13.74 5.20 18.32
CA ARG A 194 -14.24 3.90 18.77
C ARG A 194 -13.99 2.86 17.70
N ASP A 195 -14.02 1.59 18.09
CA ASP A 195 -13.86 0.48 17.18
C ASP A 195 -14.90 0.51 16.05
N VAL A 196 -14.45 0.18 14.85
CA VAL A 196 -15.27 -0.04 13.65
C VAL A 196 -15.32 -1.55 13.40
N ALA A 197 -16.52 -2.10 13.27
CA ALA A 197 -16.70 -3.55 13.05
C ALA A 197 -16.28 -3.96 11.61
N ASP A 198 -16.09 -5.27 11.41
CA ASP A 198 -15.77 -5.86 10.12
C ASP A 198 -16.84 -5.53 9.06
N GLY A 199 -16.44 -5.18 7.85
CA GLY A 199 -17.31 -4.90 6.71
C GLY A 199 -18.13 -3.60 6.82
N VAL A 200 -17.98 -2.84 7.89
CA VAL A 200 -18.76 -1.61 8.11
C VAL A 200 -18.16 -0.44 7.34
N VAL A 201 -19.02 0.37 6.74
CA VAL A 201 -18.68 1.71 6.25
C VAL A 201 -18.97 2.71 7.36
N ALA A 202 -17.94 3.38 7.88
CA ALA A 202 -18.07 4.41 8.92
C ALA A 202 -17.63 5.77 8.39
N VAL A 203 -18.41 6.82 8.66
CA VAL A 203 -18.17 8.19 8.17
C VAL A 203 -18.42 9.23 9.26
N GLY A 204 -17.84 10.41 9.09
CA GLY A 204 -18.13 11.59 9.93
C GLY A 204 -17.16 11.81 11.08
N VAL A 205 -17.44 12.83 11.90
CA VAL A 205 -16.66 13.26 13.06
C VAL A 205 -17.62 13.45 14.26
N PRO A 206 -17.66 12.52 15.21
CA PRO A 206 -16.96 11.23 15.21
C PRO A 206 -17.53 10.26 14.17
N ALA A 207 -16.71 9.30 13.73
CA ALA A 207 -17.12 8.29 12.77
C ALA A 207 -18.22 7.37 13.35
N ALA A 208 -19.26 7.17 12.56
CA ALA A 208 -20.37 6.26 12.87
C ALA A 208 -20.70 5.41 11.63
N ALA A 209 -21.25 4.22 11.86
CA ALA A 209 -21.68 3.34 10.79
C ALA A 209 -22.70 4.06 9.89
N LEU A 210 -22.45 4.03 8.58
CA LEU A 210 -23.40 4.53 7.60
C LEU A 210 -24.61 3.58 7.60
N LYS A 211 -25.78 4.11 7.93
CA LYS A 211 -27.04 3.34 7.84
C LYS A 211 -27.40 3.23 6.36
N GLY A 212 -27.50 1.99 5.85
CA GLY A 212 -28.06 1.69 4.54
C GLY A 212 -29.55 1.98 4.46
#